data_684552f7a0e4fa6f172b9cf5cac5ee5e
#
_entry.id   684552f7a0e4fa6f172b9cf5cac5ee5e
#
_cell.length_a   1.000
_cell.length_b   1.000
_cell.length_c   1.000
_cell.angle_alpha   90.00
_cell.angle_beta   90.00
_cell.angle_gamma   90.00
#
_symmetry.space_group_name_H-M   'P 1'
#
loop_
_entity.id
_entity.type
_entity.pdbx_description
1 polymer ?
#
loop_
_entity_poly.entity_id
_entity_poly.type
_entity_poly.pdbx_seq_one_letter_code
_entity_poly.pdbx_strand_id
1 'polypeptide(L)'
;HYIAPEQARGGYINDKADIYSVGVMLYEMLTGQLPFVADNAVSVAIMQMQAEPTPPSRINPSIPKGLEEITMHAMEKNPAQRFPSAADMLEDVERFRRNPEIVFHYGEQVDRAYAGTSADIYGNVQQNAAPQKYNDNYEYEEEYVRSQNSNRASKIILGIVAAVVFVAVIVGVIY
;
A
#
# COMPACT_ATOMS: atom_id res chain seq x y z
N HIS A 1 -2.61 6.97 13.48
CA HIS A 1 -3.10 7.82 12.37
C HIS A 1 -2.21 7.71 11.12
N TYR A 2 -0.92 7.42 11.28
CA TYR A 2 0.05 7.40 10.15
C TYR A 2 0.29 5.99 9.58
N ILE A 3 -0.47 4.99 10.01
CA ILE A 3 -0.32 3.59 9.57
C ILE A 3 -0.65 3.46 8.09
N ALA A 4 0.18 2.73 7.34
CA ALA A 4 -0.07 2.45 5.94
C ALA A 4 -1.17 1.38 5.75
N PRO A 5 -1.89 1.38 4.61
CA PRO A 5 -2.94 0.42 4.31
C PRO A 5 -2.51 -1.04 4.43
N GLU A 6 -1.31 -1.38 3.95
CA GLU A 6 -0.74 -2.73 4.02
C GLU A 6 -0.40 -3.15 5.45
N GLN A 7 0.05 -2.21 6.30
CA GLN A 7 0.27 -2.47 7.72
C GLN A 7 -1.06 -2.76 8.44
N ALA A 8 -2.10 -1.98 8.13
CA ALA A 8 -3.43 -2.16 8.70
C ALA A 8 -4.08 -3.50 8.28
N ARG A 9 -3.76 -4.01 7.09
CA ARG A 9 -4.19 -5.34 6.60
C ARG A 9 -3.36 -6.49 7.16
N GLY A 10 -2.21 -6.23 7.81
CA GLY A 10 -1.27 -7.26 8.21
C GLY A 10 -0.50 -7.88 7.04
N GLY A 11 -0.39 -7.16 5.94
CA GLY A 11 0.35 -7.54 4.74
C GLY A 11 1.87 -7.37 4.86
N TYR A 12 2.57 -7.61 3.75
CA TYR A 12 4.00 -7.40 3.66
C TYR A 12 4.34 -5.91 3.77
N ILE A 13 5.23 -5.58 4.70
CA ILE A 13 5.65 -4.21 4.98
C ILE A 13 7.05 -4.00 4.37
N ASN A 14 7.19 -2.96 3.57
CA ASN A 14 8.46 -2.50 3.02
C ASN A 14 8.61 -0.97 3.22
N ASP A 15 9.67 -0.40 2.67
CA ASP A 15 10.00 1.03 2.71
C ASP A 15 8.88 1.96 2.18
N LYS A 16 7.98 1.45 1.35
CA LYS A 16 6.83 2.22 0.86
C LYS A 16 5.78 2.52 1.93
N ALA A 17 5.75 1.77 3.02
CA ALA A 17 4.93 2.09 4.18
C ALA A 17 5.41 3.39 4.86
N ASP A 18 6.71 3.63 4.90
CA ASP A 18 7.30 4.86 5.43
C ASP A 18 6.98 6.06 4.52
N ILE A 19 7.02 5.87 3.19
CA ILE A 19 6.62 6.90 2.21
C ILE A 19 5.16 7.31 2.46
N TYR A 20 4.26 6.34 2.69
CA TYR A 20 2.86 6.64 3.02
C TYR A 20 2.75 7.44 4.32
N SER A 21 3.47 7.05 5.35
CA SER A 21 3.49 7.73 6.65
C SER A 21 3.99 9.19 6.52
N VAL A 22 5.02 9.42 5.69
CA VAL A 22 5.51 10.77 5.35
C VAL A 22 4.44 11.55 4.59
N GLY A 23 3.71 10.92 3.66
CA GLY A 23 2.58 11.53 2.96
C GLY A 23 1.48 12.00 3.91
N VAL A 24 1.09 11.18 4.89
CA VAL A 24 0.12 11.55 5.93
C VAL A 24 0.62 12.72 6.79
N MET A 25 1.91 12.72 7.13
CA MET A 25 2.54 13.81 7.87
C MET A 25 2.53 15.12 7.07
N LEU A 26 2.88 15.06 5.79
CA LEU A 26 2.81 16.23 4.89
C LEU A 26 1.38 16.75 4.79
N TYR A 27 0.41 15.86 4.64
CA TYR A 27 -1.01 16.23 4.61
C TYR A 27 -1.40 17.04 5.84
N GLU A 28 -1.07 16.53 7.03
CA GLU A 28 -1.37 17.21 8.30
C GLU A 28 -0.64 18.55 8.42
N MET A 29 0.64 18.63 8.03
CA MET A 29 1.41 19.87 8.05
C MET A 29 0.83 20.95 7.12
N LEU A 30 0.31 20.56 5.97
CA LEU A 30 -0.25 21.47 4.97
C LEU A 30 -1.66 21.94 5.31
N THR A 31 -2.48 21.05 5.90
CA THR A 31 -3.91 21.30 6.14
C THR A 31 -4.25 21.64 7.59
N GLY A 32 -3.33 21.32 8.52
CA GLY A 32 -3.62 21.38 9.96
C GLY A 32 -4.56 20.28 10.46
N GLN A 33 -4.87 19.29 9.62
CA GLN A 33 -5.83 18.24 9.91
C GLN A 33 -5.30 16.88 9.45
N LEU A 34 -5.66 15.81 10.18
CA LEU A 34 -5.41 14.44 9.74
C LEU A 34 -6.32 14.10 8.55
N PRO A 35 -5.84 13.30 7.57
CA PRO A 35 -6.66 12.90 6.42
C PRO A 35 -7.85 12.02 6.81
N PHE A 36 -7.73 11.27 7.91
CA PHE A 36 -8.75 10.38 8.42
C PHE A 36 -8.87 10.49 9.94
N VAL A 37 -10.10 10.75 10.42
CA VAL A 37 -10.42 10.87 11.84
C VAL A 37 -11.66 10.02 12.12
N ALA A 38 -11.64 9.23 13.20
CA ALA A 38 -12.76 8.44 13.67
C ALA A 38 -12.65 8.21 15.18
N ASP A 39 -13.72 7.70 15.80
CA ASP A 39 -13.85 7.54 17.25
C ASP A 39 -12.86 6.53 17.85
N ASN A 40 -12.29 5.64 17.05
CA ASN A 40 -11.35 4.62 17.51
C ASN A 40 -10.31 4.26 16.44
N ALA A 41 -9.22 3.64 16.89
CA ALA A 41 -8.09 3.28 16.03
C ALA A 41 -8.44 2.28 14.91
N VAL A 42 -9.40 1.38 15.15
CA VAL A 42 -9.83 0.38 14.16
C VAL A 42 -10.55 1.07 13.00
N SER A 43 -11.45 2.00 13.30
CA SER A 43 -12.15 2.79 12.29
C SER A 43 -11.18 3.64 11.46
N VAL A 44 -10.18 4.25 12.09
CA VAL A 44 -9.11 4.97 11.37
C VAL A 44 -8.34 4.02 10.45
N ALA A 45 -7.98 2.83 10.92
CA ALA A 45 -7.29 1.84 10.10
C ALA A 45 -8.13 1.40 8.88
N ILE A 46 -9.43 1.22 9.05
CA ILE A 46 -10.35 0.93 7.93
C ILE A 46 -10.37 2.09 6.93
N MET A 47 -10.43 3.34 7.40
CA MET A 47 -10.38 4.51 6.51
C MET A 47 -9.04 4.58 5.77
N GLN A 48 -7.92 4.29 6.42
CA GLN A 48 -6.61 4.20 5.75
C GLN A 48 -6.61 3.18 4.61
N MET A 49 -7.33 2.07 4.75
CA MET A 49 -7.41 1.02 3.73
C MET A 49 -8.36 1.34 2.58
N GLN A 50 -9.43 2.10 2.81
CA GLN A 50 -10.58 2.17 1.90
C GLN A 50 -11.01 3.58 1.49
N ALA A 51 -10.81 4.58 2.36
CA ALA A 51 -11.31 5.91 2.10
C ALA A 51 -10.29 6.76 1.35
N GLU A 52 -10.76 7.59 0.41
CA GLU A 52 -9.94 8.59 -0.24
C GLU A 52 -9.84 9.83 0.65
N PRO A 53 -8.64 10.42 0.82
CA PRO A 53 -8.49 11.66 1.57
C PRO A 53 -9.06 12.84 0.77
N THR A 54 -9.58 13.83 1.48
CA THR A 54 -9.94 15.11 0.85
C THR A 54 -8.67 15.77 0.29
N PRO A 55 -8.65 16.21 -0.97
CA PRO A 55 -7.49 16.93 -1.52
C PRO A 55 -7.10 18.12 -0.64
N PRO A 56 -5.81 18.30 -0.29
CA PRO A 56 -5.32 19.39 0.56
C PRO A 56 -5.78 20.78 0.13
N SER A 57 -5.85 21.06 -1.17
CA SER A 57 -6.31 22.34 -1.73
C SER A 57 -7.79 22.64 -1.46
N ARG A 58 -8.62 21.64 -1.20
CA ARG A 58 -10.02 21.84 -0.79
C ARG A 58 -10.13 22.34 0.66
N ILE A 59 -9.14 22.05 1.49
CA ILE A 59 -9.08 22.50 2.88
C ILE A 59 -8.39 23.87 2.94
N ASN A 60 -7.25 24.00 2.26
CA ASN A 60 -6.51 25.23 2.15
C ASN A 60 -6.15 25.54 0.69
N PRO A 61 -6.91 26.42 0.02
CA PRO A 61 -6.70 26.75 -1.39
C PRO A 61 -5.34 27.41 -1.71
N SER A 62 -4.58 27.83 -0.70
CA SER A 62 -3.23 28.40 -0.91
C SER A 62 -2.15 27.34 -1.11
N ILE A 63 -2.47 26.05 -0.95
CA ILE A 63 -1.52 24.95 -1.16
C ILE A 63 -1.22 24.83 -2.65
N PRO A 64 0.05 24.94 -3.08
CA PRO A 64 0.44 24.79 -4.47
C PRO A 64 0.09 23.38 -5.01
N LYS A 65 -0.32 23.32 -6.28
CA LYS A 65 -0.78 22.08 -6.90
C LYS A 65 0.26 20.97 -6.87
N GLY A 66 1.53 21.30 -7.17
CA GLY A 66 2.60 20.29 -7.15
C GLY A 66 2.84 19.69 -5.76
N LEU A 67 2.68 20.50 -4.70
CA LEU A 67 2.85 20.00 -3.34
C LEU A 67 1.67 19.11 -2.91
N GLU A 68 0.44 19.44 -3.33
CA GLU A 68 -0.72 18.57 -3.19
C GLU A 68 -0.48 17.23 -3.90
N GLU A 69 0.00 17.27 -5.14
CA GLU A 69 0.24 16.06 -5.93
C GLU A 69 1.30 15.15 -5.30
N ILE A 70 2.44 15.70 -4.83
CA ILE A 70 3.44 14.93 -4.09
C ILE A 70 2.82 14.25 -2.87
N THR A 71 2.02 14.99 -2.09
CA THR A 71 1.37 14.48 -0.88
C THR A 71 0.41 13.35 -1.20
N MET A 72 -0.47 13.55 -2.17
CA MET A 72 -1.47 12.57 -2.57
C MET A 72 -0.84 11.32 -3.19
N HIS A 73 0.20 11.49 -4.01
CA HIS A 73 0.95 10.38 -4.60
C HIS A 73 1.67 9.51 -3.56
N ALA A 74 2.25 10.12 -2.52
CA ALA A 74 2.81 9.38 -1.39
C ALA A 74 1.74 8.58 -0.63
N MET A 75 0.48 9.09 -0.62
CA MET A 75 -0.66 8.47 0.08
C MET A 75 -1.49 7.51 -0.78
N GLU A 76 -0.99 7.09 -1.96
CA GLU A 76 -1.65 6.07 -2.78
C GLU A 76 -1.88 4.78 -1.96
N LYS A 77 -3.07 4.17 -2.13
CA LYS A 77 -3.46 2.98 -1.37
C LYS A 77 -2.64 1.75 -1.78
N ASN A 78 -2.35 1.63 -3.07
CA ASN A 78 -1.48 0.60 -3.60
C ASN A 78 0.00 1.04 -3.47
N PRO A 79 0.85 0.31 -2.72
CA PRO A 79 2.26 0.65 -2.60
C PRO A 79 3.01 0.77 -3.95
N ALA A 80 2.58 0.00 -4.97
CA ALA A 80 3.19 0.05 -6.30
C ALA A 80 2.92 1.37 -7.05
N GLN A 81 1.91 2.12 -6.65
CA GLN A 81 1.54 3.40 -7.23
C GLN A 81 2.17 4.60 -6.50
N ARG A 82 2.85 4.38 -5.38
CA ARG A 82 3.61 5.40 -4.65
C ARG A 82 4.96 5.65 -5.32
N PHE A 83 5.69 6.63 -4.80
CA PHE A 83 7.10 6.82 -5.19
C PHE A 83 7.89 5.51 -5.10
N PRO A 84 8.77 5.23 -6.08
CA PRO A 84 9.60 4.02 -6.06
C PRO A 84 10.51 3.95 -4.83
N SER A 85 11.04 5.09 -4.39
CA SER A 85 11.86 5.21 -3.18
C SER A 85 11.71 6.59 -2.52
N ALA A 86 12.22 6.74 -1.31
CA ALA A 86 12.31 8.04 -0.63
C ALA A 86 13.21 9.04 -1.41
N ALA A 87 14.18 8.56 -2.17
CA ALA A 87 15.03 9.40 -3.02
C ALA A 87 14.23 10.01 -4.17
N ASP A 88 13.35 9.23 -4.81
CA ASP A 88 12.46 9.74 -5.88
C ASP A 88 11.49 10.79 -5.34
N MET A 89 10.92 10.55 -4.15
CA MET A 89 10.08 11.54 -3.49
C MET A 89 10.85 12.83 -3.17
N LEU A 90 12.08 12.72 -2.66
CA LEU A 90 12.94 13.87 -2.37
C LEU A 90 13.27 14.66 -3.63
N GLU A 91 13.54 13.98 -4.75
CA GLU A 91 13.80 14.64 -6.04
C GLU A 91 12.62 15.53 -6.46
N ASP A 92 11.40 15.04 -6.34
CA ASP A 92 10.21 15.82 -6.70
C ASP A 92 9.95 16.97 -5.71
N VAL A 93 10.22 16.79 -4.41
CA VAL A 93 10.20 17.89 -3.43
C VAL A 93 11.24 18.97 -3.80
N GLU A 94 12.43 18.58 -4.22
CA GLU A 94 13.48 19.52 -4.66
C GLU A 94 13.11 20.22 -6.00
N ARG A 95 12.43 19.54 -6.91
CA ARG A 95 11.87 20.13 -8.13
C ARG A 95 10.81 21.17 -7.78
N PHE A 96 9.89 20.83 -6.88
CA PHE A 96 8.89 21.77 -6.37
C PHE A 96 9.55 22.98 -5.68
N ARG A 97 10.55 22.76 -4.82
CA ARG A 97 11.28 23.86 -4.13
C ARG A 97 11.91 24.84 -5.12
N ARG A 98 12.42 24.35 -6.25
CA ARG A 98 13.01 25.18 -7.32
C ARG A 98 11.96 25.88 -8.18
N ASN A 99 10.82 25.28 -8.36
CA ASN A 99 9.70 25.80 -9.14
C ASN A 99 8.35 25.49 -8.45
N PRO A 100 7.83 26.38 -7.58
CA PRO A 100 6.57 26.17 -6.86
C PRO A 100 5.33 26.05 -7.77
N GLU A 101 5.41 26.50 -9.03
CA GLU A 101 4.31 26.38 -10.01
C GLU A 101 4.31 25.06 -10.76
N ILE A 102 5.24 24.13 -10.44
CA ILE A 102 5.32 22.83 -11.11
C ILE A 102 4.07 22.00 -10.82
N VAL A 103 3.63 21.25 -11.84
CA VAL A 103 2.57 20.24 -11.76
C VAL A 103 3.15 18.93 -12.26
N PHE A 104 2.99 17.84 -11.50
CA PHE A 104 3.65 16.56 -11.79
C PHE A 104 2.81 15.62 -12.65
N HIS A 105 1.47 15.68 -12.55
CA HIS A 105 0.53 14.82 -13.30
C HIS A 105 0.81 13.31 -13.15
N TYR A 106 1.05 12.81 -11.94
CA TYR A 106 1.40 11.39 -11.70
C TYR A 106 0.42 10.40 -12.33
N GLY A 107 -0.89 10.68 -12.32
CA GLY A 107 -1.91 9.83 -12.93
C GLY A 107 -1.92 9.84 -14.46
N GLU A 108 -1.55 10.95 -15.09
CA GLU A 108 -1.60 11.11 -16.56
C GLU A 108 -0.38 10.50 -17.27
N GLN A 109 0.72 10.26 -16.55
CA GLN A 109 1.94 9.68 -17.13
C GLN A 109 1.76 8.21 -17.50
N VAL A 110 0.91 7.48 -16.80
CA VAL A 110 0.59 6.09 -17.13
C VAL A 110 -0.14 6.01 -18.46
N ASP A 111 -1.09 6.92 -18.72
CA ASP A 111 -1.85 6.95 -19.97
C ASP A 111 -0.99 7.40 -21.16
N ARG A 112 -0.03 8.31 -20.95
CA ARG A 112 0.91 8.74 -21.99
C ARG A 112 1.95 7.70 -22.37
N ALA A 113 2.44 6.92 -21.42
CA ALA A 113 3.34 5.80 -21.71
C ALA A 113 2.64 4.73 -22.56
N TYR A 114 1.34 4.50 -22.31
CA TYR A 114 0.52 3.60 -23.13
C TYR A 114 0.06 4.24 -24.46
N ALA A 115 -0.23 5.53 -24.49
CA ALA A 115 -0.68 6.23 -25.72
C ALA A 115 0.47 6.47 -26.71
N GLY A 116 1.70 6.76 -26.21
CA GLY A 116 2.88 6.94 -27.07
C GLY A 116 3.38 5.65 -27.72
N THR A 117 3.16 4.50 -27.06
CA THR A 117 3.58 3.19 -27.59
C THR A 117 2.60 2.61 -28.61
N SER A 118 1.37 3.09 -28.66
CA SER A 118 0.35 2.53 -29.57
C SER A 118 0.40 3.07 -30.98
N ALA A 119 0.96 4.27 -31.22
CA ALA A 119 0.97 4.91 -32.54
C ALA A 119 2.22 4.58 -33.36
N ASP A 120 3.37 4.33 -32.72
CA ASP A 120 4.65 4.12 -33.44
C ASP A 120 5.07 2.65 -33.57
N ILE A 121 4.40 1.71 -32.88
CA ILE A 121 4.77 0.27 -32.87
C ILE A 121 3.98 -0.54 -33.89
N TYR A 122 2.83 -0.05 -34.39
CA TYR A 122 2.05 -0.78 -35.41
C TYR A 122 2.60 -0.65 -36.84
N GLY A 123 3.74 0.04 -37.01
CA GLY A 123 4.35 0.26 -38.32
C GLY A 123 5.42 -0.76 -38.73
N ASN A 124 6.06 -1.49 -37.86
CA ASN A 124 7.12 -2.41 -38.30
C ASN A 124 7.66 -3.37 -37.25
N VAL A 125 6.87 -4.35 -36.78
CA VAL A 125 7.46 -5.61 -36.24
C VAL A 125 6.52 -6.78 -36.49
N GLN A 126 6.69 -7.41 -37.63
CA GLN A 126 6.38 -8.82 -37.81
C GLN A 126 7.57 -9.63 -37.28
N GLN A 127 7.26 -10.55 -36.37
CA GLN A 127 8.02 -11.74 -36.00
C GLN A 127 9.27 -11.54 -35.13
N ASN A 128 9.18 -12.13 -33.95
CA ASN A 128 10.18 -12.65 -33.02
C ASN A 128 10.39 -11.86 -31.72
N ALA A 129 9.41 -11.96 -30.81
CA ALA A 129 9.71 -12.04 -29.38
C ALA A 129 8.54 -12.76 -28.68
N ALA A 130 8.83 -13.95 -28.16
CA ALA A 130 7.96 -14.60 -27.20
C ALA A 130 7.72 -13.67 -26.01
N PRO A 131 6.52 -13.67 -25.40
CA PRO A 131 6.26 -12.83 -24.24
C PRO A 131 7.22 -13.23 -23.12
N GLN A 132 8.10 -12.30 -22.72
CA GLN A 132 8.81 -12.46 -21.46
C GLN A 132 7.77 -12.47 -20.37
N LYS A 133 7.61 -13.63 -19.71
CA LYS A 133 6.85 -13.75 -18.48
C LYS A 133 7.43 -12.76 -17.49
N TYR A 134 6.67 -11.72 -17.18
CA TYR A 134 6.83 -10.94 -15.97
C TYR A 134 6.75 -11.93 -14.81
N ASN A 135 7.85 -12.07 -14.08
CA ASN A 135 7.96 -13.03 -12.99
C ASN A 135 7.21 -12.42 -11.81
N ASP A 136 5.92 -12.74 -11.71
CA ASP A 136 5.10 -12.36 -10.57
C ASP A 136 5.63 -13.07 -9.33
N ASN A 137 6.31 -12.34 -8.47
CA ASN A 137 6.74 -12.79 -7.15
C ASN A 137 5.56 -13.08 -6.18
N TYR A 138 4.34 -13.21 -6.69
CA TYR A 138 3.16 -13.55 -5.88
C TYR A 138 3.15 -15.01 -5.41
N GLU A 139 3.92 -15.89 -6.04
CA GLU A 139 4.02 -17.31 -5.64
C GLU A 139 4.65 -17.49 -4.25
N TYR A 140 5.56 -16.57 -3.85
CA TYR A 140 6.16 -16.60 -2.52
C TYR A 140 5.21 -16.15 -1.40
N GLU A 141 4.26 -15.26 -1.68
CA GLU A 141 3.29 -14.81 -0.67
C GLU A 141 2.26 -15.89 -0.34
N GLU A 142 1.77 -16.63 -1.33
CA GLU A 142 0.83 -17.72 -1.08
C GLU A 142 1.46 -18.86 -0.28
N GLU A 143 2.72 -19.18 -0.54
CA GLU A 143 3.43 -20.25 0.17
C GLU A 143 3.74 -19.85 1.63
N TYR A 144 4.10 -18.58 1.88
CA TYR A 144 4.35 -18.09 3.23
C TYR A 144 3.07 -18.02 4.07
N VAL A 145 1.96 -17.51 3.51
CA VAL A 145 0.65 -17.47 4.17
C VAL A 145 0.12 -18.88 4.41
N ARG A 146 0.31 -19.80 3.48
CA ARG A 146 -0.08 -21.21 3.61
C ARG A 146 0.72 -21.93 4.70
N SER A 147 2.01 -21.65 4.81
CA SER A 147 2.91 -22.18 5.85
C SER A 147 2.53 -21.68 7.25
N GLN A 148 2.22 -20.40 7.40
CA GLN A 148 1.77 -19.79 8.66
C GLN A 148 0.41 -20.34 9.12
N ASN A 149 -0.54 -20.50 8.20
CA ASN A 149 -1.85 -21.07 8.50
C ASN A 149 -1.79 -22.56 8.83
N SER A 150 -0.93 -23.33 8.16
CA SER A 150 -0.69 -24.74 8.46
C SER A 150 -0.15 -24.94 9.88
N ASN A 151 0.82 -24.10 10.29
CA ASN A 151 1.39 -24.17 11.64
C ASN A 151 0.40 -23.76 12.76
N ARG A 152 -0.49 -22.80 12.50
CA ARG A 152 -1.57 -22.44 13.44
C ARG A 152 -2.63 -23.52 13.54
N ALA A 153 -3.08 -24.07 12.43
CA ALA A 153 -4.05 -25.16 12.42
C ALA A 153 -3.52 -26.41 13.13
N SER A 154 -2.26 -26.80 12.89
CA SER A 154 -1.62 -27.93 13.58
C SER A 154 -1.54 -27.76 15.09
N LYS A 155 -1.22 -26.55 15.59
CA LYS A 155 -1.17 -26.26 17.01
C LYS A 155 -2.56 -26.30 17.66
N ILE A 156 -3.59 -25.83 16.98
CA ILE A 156 -4.98 -25.88 17.47
C ILE A 156 -5.46 -27.33 17.52
N ILE A 157 -5.22 -28.13 16.48
CA ILE A 157 -5.60 -29.54 16.43
C ILE A 157 -4.88 -30.32 17.54
N LEU A 158 -3.59 -30.09 17.75
CA LEU A 158 -2.82 -30.73 18.80
C LEU A 158 -3.37 -30.38 20.20
N GLY A 159 -3.79 -29.14 20.43
CA GLY A 159 -4.42 -28.70 21.67
C GLY A 159 -5.78 -29.40 21.93
N ILE A 160 -6.60 -29.55 20.90
CA ILE A 160 -7.90 -30.22 21.00
C ILE A 160 -7.70 -31.72 21.30
N VAL A 161 -6.77 -32.39 20.62
CA VAL A 161 -6.46 -33.81 20.86
C VAL A 161 -5.95 -34.03 22.29
N ALA A 162 -5.07 -33.19 22.80
CA ALA A 162 -4.57 -33.23 24.16
C ALA A 162 -5.71 -33.07 25.20
N ALA A 163 -6.64 -32.16 24.96
CA ALA A 163 -7.79 -31.94 25.83
C ALA A 163 -8.74 -33.16 25.85
N VAL A 164 -8.99 -33.78 24.73
CA VAL A 164 -9.85 -34.99 24.61
C VAL A 164 -9.21 -36.17 25.34
N VAL A 165 -7.91 -36.39 25.16
CA VAL A 165 -7.16 -37.44 25.86
C VAL A 165 -7.19 -37.23 27.39
N PHE A 166 -7.01 -35.97 27.83
CA PHE A 166 -7.04 -35.62 29.26
C PHE A 166 -8.42 -35.92 29.87
N VAL A 167 -9.51 -35.57 29.21
CA VAL A 167 -10.87 -35.88 29.65
C VAL A 167 -11.10 -37.40 29.69
N ALA A 168 -10.64 -38.16 28.68
CA ALA A 168 -10.78 -39.60 28.63
C ALA A 168 -10.04 -40.30 29.82
N VAL A 169 -8.84 -39.81 30.16
CA VAL A 169 -8.07 -40.31 31.31
C VAL A 169 -8.80 -40.03 32.63
N ILE A 170 -9.36 -38.83 32.82
CA ILE A 170 -10.12 -38.48 34.03
C ILE A 170 -11.37 -39.38 34.15
N VAL A 171 -12.11 -39.59 33.08
CA VAL A 171 -13.29 -40.45 33.09
C VAL A 171 -12.91 -41.92 33.41
N GLY A 172 -11.79 -42.40 32.82
CA GLY A 172 -11.29 -43.78 33.09
C GLY A 172 -10.73 -44.01 34.50
N VAL A 173 -10.37 -42.94 35.25
CA VAL A 173 -9.93 -43.05 36.66
C VAL A 173 -11.10 -42.99 37.63
N ILE A 174 -12.27 -42.45 37.22
CA ILE A 174 -13.45 -42.28 38.07
C ILE A 174 -14.39 -43.49 37.96
N TYR A 175 -14.24 -44.30 36.88
CA TYR A 175 -14.97 -45.58 36.71
C TYR A 175 -14.03 -46.78 36.89
#